data_954d3532b5efd3c4cb2607a10e417cbc
#
_entry.id   954d3532b5efd3c4cb2607a10e417cbc
#
_cell.length_a   1.000
_cell.length_b   1.000
_cell.length_c   1.000
_cell.angle_alpha   90.00
_cell.angle_beta   90.00
_cell.angle_gamma   90.00
#
_symmetry.space_group_name_H-M   'P 1'
#
loop_
_entity.id
_entity.type
_entity.pdbx_description
1 polymer ?
#
loop_
_entity_poly.entity_id
_entity_poly.type
_entity_poly.pdbx_seq_one_letter_code
_entity_poly.pdbx_strand_id
1 'polypeptide(L)'
;DDYKKRSKNYYYDLNKQELQIHDLKRYGIETVLIDSYDQIPAILKEIKTASKCKNIFISGAAHEYGKDWETTAPLFIKKLVSSLCQKDYRIITGHARGIGSYVISSVIEECQSNIGKLEKHLMIKAFPYEDKNRFDYIQLKKEYRKGIYKYAGIAIFMFGNKESDAGTILADGVYEEYKIALESGAYIIPIGSTGYMAKKIWDEVSLHINDFPYLKEEENILQNCTNPNKVIDAVLTVVNIIQTKY
;
A
#
# COMPACT_ATOMS: atom_id res chain seq x y z
N ASP A 1 24.80 28.25 13.75
CA ASP A 1 26.04 29.06 13.87
C ASP A 1 25.99 30.12 15.00
N ASP A 2 24.82 30.62 15.35
CA ASP A 2 24.65 31.61 16.45
C ASP A 2 24.87 31.00 17.84
N TYR A 3 24.50 29.71 18.05
CA TYR A 3 24.74 29.01 19.31
C TYR A 3 26.22 28.76 19.54
N LYS A 4 26.95 28.39 18.48
CA LYS A 4 28.40 28.17 18.50
C LYS A 4 29.17 29.44 18.98
N LYS A 5 28.67 30.62 18.60
CA LYS A 5 29.26 31.90 19.00
C LYS A 5 28.87 32.34 20.41
N ARG A 6 27.77 31.80 21.00
CA ARG A 6 27.21 32.21 22.28
C ARG A 6 27.54 31.28 23.45
N SER A 7 27.86 30.01 23.17
CA SER A 7 28.09 29.00 24.23
C SER A 7 29.59 28.80 24.48
N LYS A 8 30.03 29.07 25.72
CA LYS A 8 31.38 28.76 26.19
C LYS A 8 31.64 27.24 26.26
N ASN A 9 30.57 26.42 26.31
CA ASN A 9 30.62 24.97 26.47
C ASN A 9 30.14 24.21 25.21
N TYR A 10 30.15 24.84 24.05
CA TYR A 10 29.59 24.30 22.82
C TYR A 10 30.02 22.84 22.55
N TYR A 11 31.32 22.55 22.62
CA TYR A 11 31.82 21.19 22.39
C TYR A 11 31.43 20.19 23.48
N TYR A 12 31.30 20.65 24.72
CA TYR A 12 30.80 19.80 25.79
C TYR A 12 29.32 19.45 25.60
N ASP A 13 28.52 20.43 25.23
CA ASP A 13 27.09 20.22 24.98
C ASP A 13 26.86 19.35 23.77
N LEU A 14 27.68 19.49 22.70
CA LEU A 14 27.63 18.65 21.51
C LEU A 14 27.97 17.17 21.86
N ASN A 15 29.07 16.93 22.57
CA ASN A 15 29.45 15.59 23.00
C ASN A 15 28.39 14.95 23.90
N LYS A 16 27.79 15.73 24.79
CA LYS A 16 26.70 15.25 25.65
C LYS A 16 25.47 14.86 24.81
N GLN A 17 25.12 15.64 23.81
CA GLN A 17 24.03 15.35 22.90
C GLN A 17 24.29 14.07 22.10
N GLU A 18 25.49 13.87 21.56
CA GLU A 18 25.90 12.66 20.84
C GLU A 18 25.81 11.42 21.72
N LEU A 19 26.27 11.49 22.98
CA LEU A 19 26.14 10.40 23.94
C LEU A 19 24.67 10.06 24.22
N GLN A 20 23.82 11.06 24.40
CA GLN A 20 22.38 10.84 24.62
C GLN A 20 21.72 10.20 23.41
N ILE A 21 22.06 10.62 22.19
CA ILE A 21 21.57 9.98 20.94
C ILE A 21 22.01 8.53 20.87
N HIS A 22 23.28 8.25 21.16
CA HIS A 22 23.81 6.90 21.17
C HIS A 22 23.08 6.00 22.17
N ASP A 23 22.83 6.51 23.39
CA ASP A 23 22.11 5.77 24.42
C ASP A 23 20.66 5.50 24.02
N LEU A 24 19.94 6.50 23.48
CA LEU A 24 18.58 6.33 22.98
C LEU A 24 18.51 5.26 21.89
N LYS A 25 19.47 5.24 20.96
CA LYS A 25 19.54 4.25 19.88
C LYS A 25 19.71 2.82 20.43
N ARG A 26 20.44 2.63 21.53
CA ARG A 26 20.56 1.31 22.20
C ARG A 26 19.22 0.79 22.74
N TYR A 27 18.28 1.69 23.03
CA TYR A 27 16.91 1.36 23.44
C TYR A 27 15.93 1.29 22.27
N GLY A 28 16.43 1.33 21.02
CA GLY A 28 15.58 1.30 19.82
C GLY A 28 14.82 2.59 19.56
N ILE A 29 15.26 3.71 20.16
CA ILE A 29 14.65 5.03 19.96
C ILE A 29 15.44 5.77 18.89
N GLU A 30 14.81 6.02 17.74
CA GLU A 30 15.37 6.86 16.69
C GLU A 30 15.23 8.34 17.05
N THR A 31 16.29 9.11 16.78
CA THR A 31 16.34 10.54 17.09
C THR A 31 16.48 11.36 15.82
N VAL A 32 15.74 12.44 15.72
CA VAL A 32 15.84 13.41 14.63
C VAL A 32 16.38 14.72 15.18
N LEU A 33 17.52 15.17 14.65
CA LEU A 33 18.08 16.49 14.97
C LEU A 33 17.35 17.55 14.17
N ILE A 34 17.00 18.64 14.81
CA ILE A 34 16.34 19.80 14.21
C ILE A 34 17.13 21.07 14.51
N ASP A 35 17.23 21.96 13.54
CA ASP A 35 17.85 23.27 13.71
C ASP A 35 16.85 24.31 14.22
N SER A 36 15.57 24.11 13.93
CA SER A 36 14.46 24.99 14.33
C SER A 36 13.20 24.20 14.60
N TYR A 37 12.41 24.65 15.55
CA TYR A 37 11.08 24.09 15.85
C TYR A 37 10.11 24.14 14.67
N ASP A 38 10.30 25.05 13.72
CA ASP A 38 9.49 25.17 12.51
C ASP A 38 9.60 23.93 11.58
N GLN A 39 10.66 23.11 11.76
CA GLN A 39 10.85 21.86 11.03
C GLN A 39 9.94 20.72 11.52
N ILE A 40 9.47 20.77 12.78
CA ILE A 40 8.69 19.69 13.41
C ILE A 40 7.46 19.30 12.60
N PRO A 41 6.61 20.22 12.10
CA PRO A 41 5.42 19.83 11.32
C PRO A 41 5.76 19.05 10.05
N ALA A 42 6.84 19.42 9.34
CA ALA A 42 7.30 18.72 8.15
C ALA A 42 7.79 17.31 8.48
N ILE A 43 8.62 17.17 9.51
CA ILE A 43 9.15 15.88 9.99
C ILE A 43 8.02 14.96 10.43
N LEU A 44 7.05 15.45 11.20
CA LEU A 44 5.89 14.67 11.63
C LEU A 44 5.05 14.20 10.44
N LYS A 45 4.93 15.03 9.40
CA LYS A 45 4.25 14.67 8.15
C LYS A 45 5.00 13.54 7.42
N GLU A 46 6.32 13.61 7.35
CA GLU A 46 7.15 12.57 6.74
C GLU A 46 7.05 11.25 7.51
N ILE A 47 7.21 11.27 8.84
CA ILE A 47 7.06 10.10 9.71
C ILE A 47 5.67 9.46 9.52
N LYS A 48 4.62 10.28 9.49
CA LYS A 48 3.25 9.81 9.26
C LYS A 48 3.11 9.15 7.89
N THR A 49 3.72 9.71 6.86
CA THR A 49 3.68 9.14 5.49
C THR A 49 4.46 7.84 5.43
N ALA A 50 5.67 7.79 5.99
CA ALA A 50 6.47 6.58 6.09
C ALA A 50 5.72 5.45 6.82
N SER A 51 5.10 5.78 7.96
CA SER A 51 4.27 4.83 8.73
C SER A 51 3.08 4.29 7.91
N LYS A 52 2.43 5.15 7.13
CA LYS A 52 1.33 4.72 6.23
C LYS A 52 1.83 3.79 5.12
N CYS A 53 3.04 4.02 4.59
CA CYS A 53 3.63 3.19 3.54
C CYS A 53 3.98 1.77 4.02
N LYS A 54 3.97 1.52 5.34
CA LYS A 54 4.01 0.14 5.89
C LYS A 54 2.68 -0.61 5.75
N ASN A 55 1.60 0.07 5.39
CA ASN A 55 0.29 -0.54 5.19
C ASN A 55 -0.08 -0.51 3.70
N ILE A 56 -0.30 -1.68 3.15
CA ILE A 56 -0.58 -1.90 1.72
C ILE A 56 -2.03 -2.36 1.56
N PHE A 57 -2.82 -1.58 0.84
CA PHE A 57 -4.17 -1.98 0.46
C PHE A 57 -4.13 -2.81 -0.82
N ILE A 58 -4.67 -4.03 -0.77
CA ILE A 58 -4.88 -4.87 -1.95
C ILE A 58 -6.30 -4.64 -2.46
N SER A 59 -6.38 -3.90 -3.55
CA SER A 59 -7.62 -3.60 -4.27
C SER A 59 -7.76 -4.50 -5.49
N GLY A 60 -8.93 -5.07 -5.67
CA GLY A 60 -9.25 -5.92 -6.80
C GLY A 60 -10.51 -6.73 -6.55
N ALA A 61 -11.13 -7.18 -7.63
CA ALA A 61 -12.23 -8.13 -7.61
C ALA A 61 -12.08 -9.05 -8.85
N ALA A 62 -12.44 -10.29 -8.73
CA ALA A 62 -12.40 -11.22 -9.85
C ALA A 62 -13.61 -12.16 -9.81
N HIS A 63 -14.48 -11.99 -10.80
CA HIS A 63 -15.43 -13.03 -11.19
C HIS A 63 -14.69 -14.11 -11.99
N GLU A 64 -13.77 -13.67 -12.84
CA GLU A 64 -12.84 -14.49 -13.61
C GLU A 64 -11.45 -13.85 -13.64
N TYR A 65 -10.40 -14.64 -13.95
CA TYR A 65 -9.03 -14.12 -13.98
C TYR A 65 -8.52 -13.82 -15.40
N GLY A 66 -9.32 -14.17 -16.43
CA GLY A 66 -8.88 -14.12 -17.82
C GLY A 66 -7.90 -15.24 -18.18
N LYS A 67 -7.77 -15.50 -19.49
CA LYS A 67 -7.07 -16.67 -20.05
C LYS A 67 -5.63 -16.82 -19.53
N ASP A 68 -4.88 -15.73 -19.45
CA ASP A 68 -3.46 -15.77 -19.09
C ASP A 68 -3.20 -16.00 -17.59
N TRP A 69 -4.22 -15.77 -16.77
CA TRP A 69 -4.14 -15.88 -15.31
C TRP A 69 -5.02 -16.97 -14.70
N GLU A 70 -5.87 -17.63 -15.51
CA GLU A 70 -6.91 -18.56 -15.05
C GLU A 70 -6.37 -19.61 -14.07
N THR A 71 -5.23 -20.22 -14.37
CA THR A 71 -4.64 -21.27 -13.55
C THR A 71 -3.66 -20.76 -12.50
N THR A 72 -3.14 -19.56 -12.66
CA THR A 72 -2.03 -19.03 -11.83
C THR A 72 -2.44 -17.95 -10.85
N ALA A 73 -3.57 -17.26 -11.07
CA ALA A 73 -4.00 -16.13 -10.26
C ALA A 73 -4.11 -16.43 -8.75
N PRO A 74 -4.73 -17.54 -8.31
CA PRO A 74 -4.80 -17.83 -6.87
C PRO A 74 -3.42 -17.94 -6.23
N LEU A 75 -2.50 -18.65 -6.88
CA LEU A 75 -1.13 -18.83 -6.38
C LEU A 75 -0.34 -17.51 -6.43
N PHE A 76 -0.53 -16.71 -7.49
CA PHE A 76 0.06 -15.39 -7.62
C PHE A 76 -0.35 -14.48 -6.45
N ILE A 77 -1.66 -14.35 -6.17
CA ILE A 77 -2.18 -13.53 -5.08
C ILE A 77 -1.58 -14.00 -3.75
N LYS A 78 -1.59 -15.30 -3.48
CA LYS A 78 -1.05 -15.87 -2.25
C LYS A 78 0.44 -15.58 -2.09
N LYS A 79 1.26 -15.81 -3.10
CA LYS A 79 2.70 -15.58 -3.08
C LYS A 79 3.04 -14.08 -2.90
N LEU A 80 2.33 -13.19 -3.62
CA LEU A 80 2.53 -11.75 -3.48
C LEU A 80 2.28 -11.31 -2.05
N VAL A 81 1.15 -11.70 -1.46
CA VAL A 81 0.78 -11.34 -0.09
C VAL A 81 1.76 -11.90 0.92
N SER A 82 2.14 -13.19 0.80
CA SER A 82 3.16 -13.82 1.64
C SER A 82 4.49 -13.04 1.61
N SER A 83 4.98 -12.71 0.40
CA SER A 83 6.22 -11.96 0.22
C SER A 83 6.17 -10.55 0.87
N LEU A 84 5.01 -9.90 0.83
CA LEU A 84 4.82 -8.62 1.51
C LEU A 84 4.81 -8.78 3.05
N CYS A 85 4.14 -9.80 3.57
CA CYS A 85 4.12 -10.11 5.01
C CYS A 85 5.52 -10.44 5.55
N GLN A 86 6.32 -11.21 4.80
CA GLN A 86 7.71 -11.55 5.15
C GLN A 86 8.62 -10.31 5.24
N LYS A 87 8.27 -9.24 4.54
CA LYS A 87 8.93 -7.92 4.62
C LYS A 87 8.31 -6.96 5.65
N ASP A 88 7.50 -7.50 6.55
CA ASP A 88 6.86 -6.78 7.67
C ASP A 88 5.87 -5.69 7.23
N TYR A 89 5.23 -5.86 6.05
CA TYR A 89 4.11 -5.01 5.64
C TYR A 89 2.79 -5.50 6.23
N ARG A 90 1.92 -4.55 6.56
CA ARG A 90 0.54 -4.82 6.95
C ARG A 90 -0.36 -4.80 5.72
N ILE A 91 -1.11 -5.86 5.51
CA ILE A 91 -2.04 -6.00 4.39
C ILE A 91 -3.43 -5.53 4.81
N ILE A 92 -4.00 -4.64 4.02
CA ILE A 92 -5.39 -4.19 4.16
C ILE A 92 -6.18 -4.76 2.99
N THR A 93 -7.34 -5.33 3.24
CA THR A 93 -8.22 -5.87 2.19
C THR A 93 -9.69 -5.55 2.45
N GLY A 94 -10.43 -5.27 1.37
CA GLY A 94 -11.88 -5.10 1.37
C GLY A 94 -12.66 -6.41 1.32
N HIS A 95 -11.98 -7.56 1.30
CA HIS A 95 -12.59 -8.89 1.16
C HIS A 95 -13.44 -9.03 -0.12
N ALA A 96 -12.97 -8.47 -1.25
CA ALA A 96 -13.66 -8.58 -2.51
C ALA A 96 -13.65 -10.02 -3.07
N ARG A 97 -14.72 -10.37 -3.82
CA ARG A 97 -14.88 -11.69 -4.46
C ARG A 97 -13.66 -12.03 -5.32
N GLY A 98 -13.20 -13.28 -5.26
CA GLY A 98 -12.09 -13.81 -6.07
C GLY A 98 -10.69 -13.35 -5.64
N ILE A 99 -10.57 -12.33 -4.75
CA ILE A 99 -9.28 -11.81 -4.27
C ILE A 99 -9.19 -11.96 -2.75
N GLY A 100 -10.18 -11.45 -2.03
CA GLY A 100 -10.11 -11.26 -0.57
C GLY A 100 -9.84 -12.53 0.22
N SER A 101 -10.43 -13.65 -0.15
CA SER A 101 -10.20 -14.93 0.52
C SER A 101 -8.75 -15.42 0.39
N TYR A 102 -8.14 -15.26 -0.80
CA TYR A 102 -6.73 -15.61 -1.00
C TYR A 102 -5.80 -14.68 -0.23
N VAL A 103 -6.11 -13.37 -0.19
CA VAL A 103 -5.34 -12.40 0.61
C VAL A 103 -5.38 -12.78 2.09
N ILE A 104 -6.57 -13.03 2.64
CA ILE A 104 -6.75 -13.36 4.06
C ILE A 104 -6.06 -14.68 4.41
N SER A 105 -6.32 -15.75 3.62
CA SER A 105 -5.71 -17.06 3.87
C SER A 105 -4.18 -17.01 3.83
N SER A 106 -3.64 -16.22 2.91
CA SER A 106 -2.19 -16.05 2.78
C SER A 106 -1.55 -15.42 4.01
N VAL A 107 -2.17 -14.36 4.56
CA VAL A 107 -1.68 -13.73 5.80
C VAL A 107 -1.80 -14.70 6.98
N ILE A 108 -2.91 -15.44 7.08
CA ILE A 108 -3.10 -16.43 8.14
C ILE A 108 -2.03 -17.54 8.05
N GLU A 109 -1.78 -18.08 6.85
CA GLU A 109 -0.76 -19.10 6.61
C GLU A 109 0.65 -18.57 6.99
N GLU A 110 1.00 -17.35 6.57
CA GLU A 110 2.29 -16.74 6.87
C GLU A 110 2.48 -16.47 8.37
N CYS A 111 1.44 -16.08 9.06
CA CYS A 111 1.46 -15.87 10.51
C CYS A 111 1.41 -17.17 11.32
N GLN A 112 1.26 -18.33 10.69
CA GLN A 112 1.15 -19.65 11.34
C GLN A 112 0.10 -19.67 12.46
N SER A 113 -1.03 -19.01 12.23
CA SER A 113 -2.12 -18.86 13.20
C SER A 113 -1.75 -18.14 14.51
N ASN A 114 -0.60 -17.47 14.56
CA ASN A 114 -0.23 -16.63 15.68
C ASN A 114 -1.06 -15.32 15.68
N ILE A 115 -1.99 -15.20 16.65
CA ILE A 115 -2.94 -14.08 16.71
C ILE A 115 -2.22 -12.72 16.77
N GLY A 116 -1.17 -12.60 17.58
CA GLY A 116 -0.44 -11.33 17.71
C GLY A 116 0.26 -10.91 16.41
N LYS A 117 0.79 -11.87 15.66
CA LYS A 117 1.32 -11.60 14.31
C LYS A 117 0.21 -11.25 13.33
N LEU A 118 -0.94 -11.94 13.40
CA LEU A 118 -2.06 -11.71 12.51
C LEU A 118 -2.59 -10.28 12.65
N GLU A 119 -2.82 -9.80 13.86
CA GLU A 119 -3.27 -8.42 14.13
C GLU A 119 -2.30 -7.37 13.59
N LYS A 120 -1.00 -7.67 13.63
CA LYS A 120 0.03 -6.80 13.07
C LYS A 120 -0.03 -6.75 11.53
N HIS A 121 -0.26 -7.89 10.87
CA HIS A 121 -0.11 -8.03 9.42
C HIS A 121 -1.43 -7.96 8.64
N LEU A 122 -2.60 -8.06 9.28
CA LEU A 122 -3.90 -8.04 8.60
C LEU A 122 -4.84 -6.99 9.16
N MET A 123 -5.44 -6.22 8.25
CA MET A 123 -6.59 -5.36 8.53
C MET A 123 -7.69 -5.63 7.50
N ILE A 124 -8.80 -6.20 7.96
CA ILE A 124 -9.96 -6.43 7.10
C ILE A 124 -10.88 -5.22 7.18
N LYS A 125 -11.19 -4.64 6.02
CA LYS A 125 -12.12 -3.54 5.82
C LYS A 125 -13.22 -3.99 4.86
N ALA A 126 -14.01 -5.02 5.30
CA ALA A 126 -15.11 -5.54 4.52
C ALA A 126 -16.18 -4.47 4.30
N PHE A 127 -16.66 -4.35 3.06
CA PHE A 127 -17.72 -3.37 2.75
C PHE A 127 -19.00 -3.70 3.48
N PRO A 128 -19.80 -2.68 3.84
CA PRO A 128 -21.13 -2.89 4.40
C PRO A 128 -21.99 -3.73 3.45
N TYR A 129 -22.83 -4.59 4.01
CA TYR A 129 -23.76 -5.38 3.23
C TYR A 129 -24.67 -4.46 2.40
N GLU A 130 -24.97 -4.86 1.17
CA GLU A 130 -25.78 -4.06 0.25
C GLU A 130 -27.24 -4.08 0.67
N ASP A 131 -27.71 -2.99 1.26
CA ASP A 131 -29.11 -2.73 1.48
C ASP A 131 -29.60 -1.76 0.39
N LYS A 132 -30.29 -2.31 -0.61
CA LYS A 132 -30.84 -1.53 -1.74
C LYS A 132 -31.89 -0.50 -1.31
N ASN A 133 -32.47 -0.66 -0.12
CA ASN A 133 -33.46 0.24 0.46
C ASN A 133 -32.83 1.40 1.24
N ARG A 134 -31.53 1.39 1.47
CA ARG A 134 -30.84 2.42 2.21
C ARG A 134 -30.46 3.59 1.32
N PHE A 135 -31.10 4.72 1.53
CA PHE A 135 -30.94 5.94 0.71
C PHE A 135 -29.50 6.50 0.72
N ASP A 136 -28.73 6.26 1.78
CA ASP A 136 -27.36 6.78 1.97
C ASP A 136 -26.25 5.78 1.58
N TYR A 137 -26.57 4.64 0.98
CA TYR A 137 -25.63 3.53 0.75
C TYR A 137 -24.41 3.93 -0.13
N ILE A 138 -24.64 4.77 -1.15
CA ILE A 138 -23.56 5.25 -2.04
C ILE A 138 -22.58 6.11 -1.24
N GLN A 139 -23.10 7.03 -0.43
CA GLN A 139 -22.28 7.90 0.42
C GLN A 139 -21.52 7.08 1.46
N LEU A 140 -22.19 6.11 2.09
CA LEU A 140 -21.59 5.21 3.05
C LEU A 140 -20.40 4.44 2.45
N LYS A 141 -20.54 3.89 1.24
CA LYS A 141 -19.45 3.23 0.51
C LYS A 141 -18.27 4.18 0.25
N LYS A 142 -18.55 5.42 -0.15
CA LYS A 142 -17.52 6.42 -0.40
C LYS A 142 -16.75 6.78 0.86
N GLU A 143 -17.45 7.05 1.97
CA GLU A 143 -16.82 7.34 3.25
C GLU A 143 -16.02 6.14 3.79
N TYR A 144 -16.53 4.95 3.56
CA TYR A 144 -15.85 3.72 3.94
C TYR A 144 -14.51 3.55 3.18
N ARG A 145 -14.51 3.76 1.85
CA ARG A 145 -13.30 3.75 1.03
C ARG A 145 -12.29 4.80 1.47
N LYS A 146 -12.74 6.03 1.74
CA LYS A 146 -11.86 7.07 2.33
C LYS A 146 -11.25 6.64 3.66
N GLY A 147 -12.00 5.89 4.47
CA GLY A 147 -11.54 5.32 5.73
C GLY A 147 -10.37 4.35 5.58
N ILE A 148 -10.24 3.63 4.46
CA ILE A 148 -9.12 2.75 4.17
C ILE A 148 -7.83 3.55 4.06
N TYR A 149 -7.84 4.66 3.34
CA TYR A 149 -6.66 5.50 3.08
C TYR A 149 -6.26 6.41 4.25
N LYS A 150 -7.00 6.37 5.36
CA LYS A 150 -6.48 6.88 6.64
C LYS A 150 -5.29 6.05 7.13
N TYR A 151 -5.23 4.77 6.76
CA TYR A 151 -4.20 3.81 7.15
C TYR A 151 -3.25 3.46 6.02
N ALA A 152 -3.75 3.14 4.82
CA ALA A 152 -2.96 2.72 3.68
C ALA A 152 -2.17 3.87 3.07
N GLY A 153 -0.87 3.65 2.84
CA GLY A 153 0.01 4.55 2.09
C GLY A 153 0.33 4.02 0.70
N ILE A 154 0.12 2.73 0.47
CA ILE A 154 0.31 2.08 -0.84
C ILE A 154 -0.98 1.33 -1.18
N ALA A 155 -1.38 1.38 -2.46
CA ALA A 155 -2.51 0.62 -2.99
C ALA A 155 -2.08 -0.16 -4.23
N ILE A 156 -2.23 -1.49 -4.19
CA ILE A 156 -1.97 -2.39 -5.31
C ILE A 156 -3.31 -2.75 -5.94
N PHE A 157 -3.43 -2.55 -7.26
CA PHE A 157 -4.63 -2.83 -8.03
C PHE A 157 -4.39 -4.02 -8.94
N MET A 158 -5.27 -5.03 -8.87
CA MET A 158 -5.18 -6.24 -9.70
C MET A 158 -6.56 -6.69 -10.17
N PHE A 159 -6.65 -7.21 -11.39
CA PHE A 159 -7.90 -7.64 -12.02
C PHE A 159 -8.96 -6.53 -12.04
N GLY A 160 -10.06 -6.68 -11.34
CA GLY A 160 -11.11 -5.66 -11.21
C GLY A 160 -12.26 -5.90 -12.15
N ASN A 161 -12.86 -7.08 -12.09
CA ASN A 161 -14.08 -7.41 -12.81
C ASN A 161 -15.14 -8.01 -11.87
N LYS A 162 -16.39 -8.00 -12.33
CA LYS A 162 -17.55 -8.53 -11.63
C LYS A 162 -18.53 -9.15 -12.62
N GLU A 163 -19.33 -10.09 -12.12
CA GLU A 163 -20.45 -10.68 -12.85
C GLU A 163 -21.59 -9.68 -13.03
N SER A 164 -22.25 -9.75 -14.18
CA SER A 164 -23.51 -9.07 -14.47
C SER A 164 -24.37 -9.94 -15.37
N ASP A 165 -25.63 -9.55 -15.57
CA ASP A 165 -26.55 -10.24 -16.50
C ASP A 165 -26.04 -10.24 -17.95
N ALA A 166 -25.16 -9.29 -18.31
CA ALA A 166 -24.54 -9.17 -19.63
C ALA A 166 -23.18 -9.92 -19.73
N GLY A 167 -22.79 -10.70 -18.69
CA GLY A 167 -21.49 -11.34 -18.58
C GLY A 167 -20.51 -10.59 -17.67
N THR A 168 -19.21 -10.77 -17.88
CA THR A 168 -18.18 -10.12 -17.08
C THR A 168 -18.02 -8.65 -17.46
N ILE A 169 -18.11 -7.75 -16.49
CA ILE A 169 -17.93 -6.31 -16.65
C ILE A 169 -16.85 -5.78 -15.70
N LEU A 170 -16.34 -4.59 -15.97
CA LEU A 170 -15.38 -3.91 -15.12
C LEU A 170 -16.00 -3.58 -13.74
N ALA A 171 -15.20 -3.75 -12.69
CA ALA A 171 -15.64 -3.48 -11.31
C ALA A 171 -15.46 -1.99 -10.97
N ASP A 172 -16.55 -1.20 -11.04
CA ASP A 172 -16.53 0.24 -10.74
C ASP A 172 -15.99 0.55 -9.35
N GLY A 173 -16.22 -0.36 -8.39
CA GLY A 173 -15.70 -0.22 -7.02
C GLY A 173 -14.17 -0.11 -6.96
N VAL A 174 -13.46 -0.86 -7.80
CA VAL A 174 -11.99 -0.81 -7.90
C VAL A 174 -11.53 0.53 -8.47
N TYR A 175 -12.27 1.07 -9.45
CA TYR A 175 -11.97 2.38 -10.01
C TYR A 175 -12.23 3.53 -9.02
N GLU A 176 -13.31 3.44 -8.22
CA GLU A 176 -13.57 4.39 -7.15
C GLU A 176 -12.46 4.34 -6.07
N GLU A 177 -11.97 3.16 -5.73
CA GLU A 177 -10.84 2.99 -4.82
C GLU A 177 -9.57 3.64 -5.37
N TYR A 178 -9.30 3.51 -6.66
CA TYR A 178 -8.18 4.17 -7.34
C TYR A 178 -8.29 5.71 -7.25
N LYS A 179 -9.44 6.29 -7.56
CA LYS A 179 -9.64 7.75 -7.47
C LYS A 179 -9.40 8.26 -6.04
N ILE A 180 -9.97 7.57 -5.05
CA ILE A 180 -9.80 7.95 -3.65
C ILE A 180 -8.34 7.78 -3.18
N ALA A 181 -7.62 6.76 -3.69
CA ALA A 181 -6.21 6.57 -3.44
C ALA A 181 -5.39 7.77 -3.91
N LEU A 182 -5.62 8.22 -5.16
CA LEU A 182 -4.99 9.42 -5.72
C LEU A 182 -5.29 10.67 -4.88
N GLU A 183 -6.57 10.92 -4.57
CA GLU A 183 -6.99 12.05 -3.74
C GLU A 183 -6.35 12.04 -2.35
N SER A 184 -6.07 10.84 -1.82
CA SER A 184 -5.47 10.65 -0.50
C SER A 184 -3.95 10.71 -0.49
N GLY A 185 -3.31 10.84 -1.67
CA GLY A 185 -1.86 10.83 -1.83
C GLY A 185 -1.20 9.48 -1.56
N ALA A 186 -1.94 8.37 -1.71
CA ALA A 186 -1.37 7.03 -1.62
C ALA A 186 -0.58 6.70 -2.90
N TYR A 187 0.47 5.89 -2.76
CA TYR A 187 1.22 5.35 -3.89
C TYR A 187 0.40 4.28 -4.60
N ILE A 188 0.27 4.41 -5.91
CA ILE A 188 -0.55 3.55 -6.77
C ILE A 188 0.33 2.54 -7.49
N ILE A 189 0.03 1.24 -7.38
CA ILE A 189 0.73 0.17 -8.09
C ILE A 189 -0.31 -0.65 -8.86
N PRO A 190 -0.66 -0.26 -10.10
CA PRO A 190 -1.57 -1.04 -10.93
C PRO A 190 -0.80 -2.19 -11.61
N ILE A 191 -1.28 -3.40 -11.45
CA ILE A 191 -0.75 -4.57 -12.16
C ILE A 191 -1.58 -4.74 -13.44
N GLY A 192 -1.29 -3.92 -14.46
CA GLY A 192 -2.03 -3.86 -15.71
C GLY A 192 -2.09 -5.19 -16.46
N SER A 193 -1.04 -6.00 -16.33
CA SER A 193 -0.97 -7.34 -16.93
C SER A 193 -2.06 -8.31 -16.42
N THR A 194 -2.70 -8.02 -15.28
CA THR A 194 -3.84 -8.81 -14.78
C THR A 194 -5.16 -8.49 -15.49
N GLY A 195 -5.15 -7.50 -16.39
CA GLY A 195 -6.31 -7.13 -17.19
C GLY A 195 -7.38 -6.33 -16.45
N TYR A 196 -8.56 -6.20 -17.09
CA TYR A 196 -9.77 -5.61 -16.56
C TYR A 196 -9.56 -4.18 -16.02
N MET A 197 -10.07 -3.85 -14.84
CA MET A 197 -9.96 -2.51 -14.27
C MET A 197 -8.51 -2.13 -13.93
N ALA A 198 -7.68 -3.09 -13.53
CA ALA A 198 -6.25 -2.85 -13.29
C ALA A 198 -5.54 -2.40 -14.58
N LYS A 199 -5.88 -2.99 -15.74
CA LYS A 199 -5.37 -2.55 -17.05
C LYS A 199 -5.82 -1.12 -17.38
N LYS A 200 -7.10 -0.81 -17.16
CA LYS A 200 -7.62 0.54 -17.38
C LYS A 200 -6.92 1.57 -16.48
N ILE A 201 -6.71 1.24 -15.20
CA ILE A 201 -5.96 2.11 -14.28
C ILE A 201 -4.51 2.27 -14.76
N TRP A 202 -3.87 1.18 -15.21
CA TRP A 202 -2.54 1.24 -15.78
C TRP A 202 -2.47 2.18 -16.98
N ASP A 203 -3.43 2.08 -17.90
CA ASP A 203 -3.48 2.92 -19.10
C ASP A 203 -3.59 4.42 -18.76
N GLU A 204 -4.36 4.77 -17.72
CA GLU A 204 -4.44 6.14 -17.22
C GLU A 204 -3.12 6.60 -16.56
N VAL A 205 -2.51 5.75 -15.71
CA VAL A 205 -1.23 6.03 -15.04
C VAL A 205 -0.09 6.17 -16.04
N SER A 206 -0.05 5.33 -17.08
CA SER A 206 1.01 5.33 -18.08
C SER A 206 1.02 6.61 -18.94
N LEU A 207 -0.13 7.24 -19.17
CA LEU A 207 -0.23 8.54 -19.85
C LEU A 207 0.48 9.67 -19.06
N HIS A 208 0.62 9.49 -17.76
CA HIS A 208 1.22 10.45 -16.83
C HIS A 208 2.35 9.82 -16.02
N ILE A 209 3.12 8.88 -16.60
CA ILE A 209 4.13 8.08 -15.89
C ILE A 209 5.19 8.93 -15.17
N ASN A 210 5.40 10.17 -15.62
CA ASN A 210 6.32 11.10 -14.95
C ASN A 210 5.86 11.51 -13.56
N ASP A 211 4.57 11.46 -13.28
CA ASP A 211 3.99 11.73 -11.96
C ASP A 211 4.16 10.51 -11.02
N PHE A 212 4.49 9.34 -11.59
CA PHE A 212 4.68 8.07 -10.90
C PHE A 212 6.11 7.50 -11.12
N PRO A 213 7.18 8.26 -10.81
CA PRO A 213 8.55 7.89 -11.18
C PRO A 213 9.00 6.55 -10.59
N TYR A 214 8.39 6.10 -9.50
CA TYR A 214 8.65 4.83 -8.85
C TYR A 214 8.17 3.59 -9.64
N LEU A 215 7.37 3.78 -10.70
CA LEU A 215 6.87 2.70 -11.58
C LEU A 215 7.75 2.50 -12.81
N LYS A 216 8.59 3.48 -13.19
CA LYS A 216 9.27 3.52 -14.49
C LYS A 216 10.15 2.31 -14.78
N GLU A 217 10.88 1.83 -13.79
CA GLU A 217 11.81 0.70 -13.98
C GLU A 217 11.07 -0.62 -14.25
N GLU A 218 9.87 -0.76 -13.69
CA GLU A 218 9.06 -1.97 -13.78
C GLU A 218 7.85 -1.83 -14.74
N GLU A 219 7.80 -0.73 -15.50
CA GLU A 219 6.67 -0.38 -16.38
C GLU A 219 6.26 -1.53 -17.29
N ASN A 220 7.21 -2.09 -18.05
CA ASN A 220 6.92 -3.15 -19.01
C ASN A 220 6.44 -4.45 -18.34
N ILE A 221 6.97 -4.77 -17.16
CA ILE A 221 6.58 -5.99 -16.42
C ILE A 221 5.16 -5.81 -15.86
N LEU A 222 4.88 -4.69 -15.22
CA LEU A 222 3.55 -4.42 -14.64
C LEU A 222 2.47 -4.32 -15.73
N GLN A 223 2.82 -3.83 -16.92
CA GLN A 223 1.90 -3.67 -18.02
C GLN A 223 1.59 -4.99 -18.75
N ASN A 224 2.61 -5.81 -19.05
CA ASN A 224 2.50 -6.84 -20.07
C ASN A 224 2.87 -8.25 -19.60
N CYS A 225 3.59 -8.40 -18.48
CA CYS A 225 4.11 -9.69 -18.08
C CYS A 225 3.05 -10.56 -17.39
N THR A 226 2.85 -11.79 -17.88
CA THR A 226 1.94 -12.76 -17.27
C THR A 226 2.65 -13.85 -16.46
N ASN A 227 3.98 -13.71 -16.28
CA ASN A 227 4.73 -14.60 -15.39
C ASN A 227 4.57 -14.14 -13.93
N PRO A 228 3.91 -14.93 -13.07
CA PRO A 228 3.61 -14.52 -11.69
C PRO A 228 4.83 -14.09 -10.87
N ASN A 229 5.93 -14.83 -10.98
CA ASN A 229 7.13 -14.53 -10.17
C ASN A 229 7.76 -13.20 -10.60
N LYS A 230 7.89 -12.93 -11.91
CA LYS A 230 8.42 -11.65 -12.41
C LYS A 230 7.55 -10.48 -11.98
N VAL A 231 6.22 -10.63 -12.00
CA VAL A 231 5.29 -9.59 -11.56
C VAL A 231 5.39 -9.35 -10.05
N ILE A 232 5.56 -10.40 -9.24
CA ILE A 232 5.79 -10.28 -7.81
C ILE A 232 7.09 -9.50 -7.55
N ASP A 233 8.19 -9.89 -8.21
CA ASP A 233 9.48 -9.21 -8.05
C ASP A 233 9.38 -7.73 -8.42
N ALA A 234 8.71 -7.40 -9.52
CA ALA A 234 8.47 -6.02 -9.94
C ALA A 234 7.68 -5.22 -8.89
N VAL A 235 6.59 -5.79 -8.35
CA VAL A 235 5.82 -5.13 -7.27
C VAL A 235 6.68 -4.91 -6.04
N LEU A 236 7.48 -5.89 -5.63
CA LEU A 236 8.37 -5.76 -4.48
C LEU A 236 9.47 -4.71 -4.70
N THR A 237 10.01 -4.61 -5.92
CA THR A 237 10.96 -3.55 -6.31
C THR A 237 10.31 -2.18 -6.17
N VAL A 238 9.11 -1.99 -6.73
CA VAL A 238 8.37 -0.72 -6.62
C VAL A 238 8.07 -0.36 -5.17
N VAL A 239 7.61 -1.31 -4.36
CA VAL A 239 7.35 -1.10 -2.94
C VAL A 239 8.64 -0.68 -2.21
N ASN A 240 9.78 -1.30 -2.54
CA ASN A 240 11.08 -0.94 -1.96
C ASN A 240 11.50 0.48 -2.37
N ILE A 241 11.35 0.87 -3.64
CA ILE A 241 11.63 2.24 -4.11
C ILE A 241 10.81 3.27 -3.33
N ILE A 242 9.52 2.98 -3.06
CA ILE A 242 8.67 3.85 -2.26
C ILE A 242 9.20 3.96 -0.82
N GLN A 243 9.65 2.86 -0.22
CA GLN A 243 10.15 2.85 1.16
C GLN A 243 11.50 3.58 1.32
N THR A 244 12.37 3.53 0.32
CA THR A 244 13.69 4.20 0.37
C THR A 244 13.61 5.72 0.30
N LYS A 245 12.41 6.29 0.09
CA LYS A 245 12.19 7.74 0.17
C LYS A 245 12.10 8.27 1.61
N TYR A 246 11.94 7.36 2.58
CA TYR A 246 11.73 7.65 4.00
C TYR A 246 12.71 6.87 4.86
#